data_af5087d97a915fa8e6eafccca5169572
#
_entry.id   af5087d97a915fa8e6eafccca5169572
#
_cell.length_a   1.000
_cell.length_b   1.000
_cell.length_c   1.000
_cell.angle_alpha   90.00
_cell.angle_beta   90.00
_cell.angle_gamma   90.00
#
_symmetry.space_group_name_H-M   'P 1'
#
loop_
_entity.id
_entity.type
_entity.pdbx_description
1 polymer ?
#
loop_
_entity_poly.entity_id
_entity_poly.type
_entity_poly.pdbx_seq_one_letter_code
_entity_poly.pdbx_strand_id
1 'polypeptide(L)'
;KAQKIFYTPDFPARREVFEHLKTAFSCTKDTSKGCSNCNNKSCIENEELIPYFLLFLLTAFLRLPESYEIILSSAQITLKERVYNIISSSPSRQWKLTDVADHIFMSTSTLKRKLAEEGTSFSDIYLSARMNQAAKLLRIGNHNVNAVALKCGYDSTSYFIQCFKKYFKTTPSTFIKMANH
;
A
#
# COMPACT_ATOMS: atom_id res chain seq x y z
N LYS A 1 2.32 19.52 -9.62
CA LYS A 1 2.72 20.28 -8.40
C LYS A 1 3.80 19.46 -7.73
N ALA A 2 5.03 20.01 -7.59
CA ALA A 2 6.15 19.34 -6.97
C ALA A 2 5.81 19.04 -5.50
N GLN A 3 6.04 17.80 -5.08
CA GLN A 3 6.02 17.44 -3.66
C GLN A 3 7.09 18.31 -2.97
N LYS A 4 6.65 19.17 -2.05
CA LYS A 4 7.58 19.86 -1.16
C LYS A 4 8.24 18.82 -0.26
N ILE A 5 9.50 18.54 -0.51
CA ILE A 5 10.34 17.78 0.42
C ILE A 5 10.67 18.73 1.56
N PHE A 6 10.13 18.45 2.74
CA PHE A 6 10.42 19.25 3.94
C PHE A 6 11.84 18.94 4.42
N TYR A 7 12.70 19.92 4.32
CA TYR A 7 14.01 19.89 4.95
C TYR A 7 13.84 20.33 6.41
N THR A 8 13.97 19.40 7.36
CA THR A 8 14.00 19.77 8.78
C THR A 8 15.39 20.32 9.11
N PRO A 9 15.48 21.51 9.75
CA PRO A 9 16.77 22.03 10.18
C PRO A 9 17.46 21.06 11.14
N ASP A 10 18.78 20.97 11.02
CA ASP A 10 19.64 20.06 11.77
C ASP A 10 19.45 20.22 13.31
N PHE A 11 18.77 19.28 13.90
CA PHE A 11 18.83 19.04 15.34
C PHE A 11 19.77 17.87 15.60
N PRO A 12 20.92 18.06 16.26
CA PRO A 12 21.92 17.00 16.48
C PRO A 12 21.34 15.72 17.08
N ALA A 13 20.44 15.85 18.04
CA ALA A 13 19.74 14.71 18.67
C ALA A 13 18.85 13.90 17.71
N ARG A 14 18.37 14.49 16.62
CA ARG A 14 17.56 13.79 15.60
C ARG A 14 18.42 12.93 14.69
N ARG A 15 19.63 13.36 14.42
CA ARG A 15 20.58 12.62 13.59
C ARG A 15 20.98 11.30 14.25
N GLU A 16 21.27 11.31 15.53
CA GLU A 16 21.61 10.11 16.30
C GLU A 16 20.44 9.11 16.36
N VAL A 17 19.22 9.61 16.60
CA VAL A 17 18.01 8.76 16.60
C VAL A 17 17.77 8.16 15.20
N PHE A 18 17.97 8.93 14.13
CA PHE A 18 17.81 8.46 12.77
C PHE A 18 18.87 7.42 12.38
N GLU A 19 20.12 7.59 12.78
CA GLU A 19 21.19 6.61 12.54
C GLU A 19 20.97 5.33 13.35
N HIS A 20 20.43 5.43 14.58
CA HIS A 20 20.04 4.26 15.37
C HIS A 20 18.89 3.49 14.76
N LEU A 21 17.86 4.18 14.25
CA LEU A 21 16.77 3.55 13.49
C LEU A 21 17.27 2.87 12.22
N LYS A 22 18.12 3.56 11.45
CA LYS A 22 18.71 3.01 10.23
C LYS A 22 19.51 1.73 10.51
N THR A 23 20.27 1.71 11.60
CA THR A 23 21.03 0.53 12.04
C THR A 23 20.09 -0.61 12.49
N ALA A 24 19.03 -0.30 13.22
CA ALA A 24 18.03 -1.26 13.67
C ALA A 24 17.24 -1.87 12.51
N PHE A 25 16.87 -1.06 11.50
CA PHE A 25 16.16 -1.52 10.29
C PHE A 25 17.06 -2.23 9.27
N SER A 26 18.36 -1.97 9.24
CA SER A 26 19.30 -2.63 8.34
C SER A 26 19.79 -3.98 8.86
N CYS A 27 19.48 -4.33 10.11
CA CYS A 27 19.75 -5.65 10.67
C CYS A 27 18.66 -6.63 10.23
N THR A 28 18.76 -7.17 9.01
CA THR A 28 17.89 -8.27 8.55
C THR A 28 18.30 -9.54 9.29
N LYS A 29 17.38 -10.16 9.99
CA LYS A 29 17.53 -11.46 10.62
C LYS A 29 17.75 -12.54 9.54
N ASP A 30 18.99 -12.85 9.25
CA ASP A 30 19.32 -14.14 8.68
C ASP A 30 19.48 -15.10 9.87
N THR A 31 18.46 -15.91 10.15
CA THR A 31 18.35 -16.80 11.32
C THR A 31 19.38 -17.94 11.30
N SER A 32 20.20 -18.04 10.27
CA SER A 32 21.20 -19.12 10.11
C SER A 32 22.65 -18.68 10.30
N LYS A 33 22.96 -17.38 10.31
CA LYS A 33 24.31 -16.87 10.54
C LYS A 33 24.22 -15.63 11.40
N GLY A 34 24.79 -15.66 12.61
CA GLY A 34 24.80 -14.51 13.51
C GLY A 34 25.18 -13.22 12.78
N CYS A 35 24.50 -12.12 13.12
CA CYS A 35 24.73 -10.82 12.52
C CYS A 35 26.21 -10.43 12.66
N SER A 36 26.89 -10.27 11.52
CA SER A 36 28.32 -9.94 11.50
C SER A 36 28.63 -8.51 11.94
N ASN A 37 27.60 -7.67 12.14
CA ASN A 37 27.74 -6.24 12.43
C ASN A 37 27.27 -5.80 13.82
N CYS A 38 26.69 -6.69 14.62
CA CYS A 38 26.28 -6.38 15.98
C CYS A 38 26.64 -7.54 16.90
N ASN A 39 27.28 -7.27 18.03
CA ASN A 39 27.47 -8.24 19.09
C ASN A 39 26.10 -8.74 19.54
N ASN A 40 25.86 -10.04 19.50
CA ASN A 40 24.60 -10.80 19.69
C ASN A 40 23.59 -10.32 20.75
N LYS A 41 23.96 -9.36 21.62
CA LYS A 41 23.13 -8.81 22.68
C LYS A 41 22.27 -7.61 22.25
N SER A 42 22.69 -6.87 21.24
CA SER A 42 22.01 -5.61 20.83
C SER A 42 20.84 -5.81 19.82
N CYS A 43 20.76 -6.95 19.14
CA CYS A 43 19.70 -7.17 18.15
C CYS A 43 18.33 -7.52 18.77
N ILE A 44 18.33 -8.14 19.96
CA ILE A 44 17.08 -8.59 20.63
C ILE A 44 16.39 -7.42 21.37
N GLU A 45 17.18 -6.52 21.93
CA GLU A 45 16.66 -5.36 22.67
C GLU A 45 16.09 -4.24 21.76
N ASN A 46 16.47 -4.22 20.50
CA ASN A 46 16.07 -3.16 19.56
C ASN A 46 14.62 -3.30 19.06
N GLU A 47 14.05 -4.51 18.96
CA GLU A 47 12.66 -4.67 18.49
C GLU A 47 11.64 -4.02 19.43
N GLU A 48 11.89 -4.07 20.74
CA GLU A 48 11.01 -3.45 21.74
C GLU A 48 11.12 -1.92 21.76
N LEU A 49 12.26 -1.36 21.32
CA LEU A 49 12.50 0.09 21.31
C LEU A 49 11.98 0.79 20.05
N ILE A 50 11.77 0.06 18.94
CA ILE A 50 11.30 0.62 17.68
C ILE A 50 10.00 1.44 17.85
N PRO A 51 8.95 0.97 18.55
CA PRO A 51 7.73 1.74 18.76
C PRO A 51 7.98 3.07 19.49
N TYR A 52 8.87 3.09 20.45
CA TYR A 52 9.22 4.31 21.20
C TYR A 52 9.98 5.33 20.35
N PHE A 53 10.90 4.86 19.49
CA PHE A 53 11.57 5.73 18.52
C PHE A 53 10.61 6.30 17.48
N LEU A 54 9.70 5.47 16.96
CA LEU A 54 8.66 5.93 16.05
C LEU A 54 7.74 6.96 16.70
N LEU A 55 7.34 6.72 17.96
CA LEU A 55 6.53 7.67 18.72
C LEU A 55 7.29 8.98 18.97
N PHE A 56 8.57 8.91 19.29
CA PHE A 56 9.41 10.11 19.43
C PHE A 56 9.51 10.90 18.12
N LEU A 57 9.74 10.23 16.98
CA LEU A 57 9.78 10.89 15.69
C LEU A 57 8.41 11.50 15.32
N LEU A 58 7.32 10.79 15.60
CA LEU A 58 5.98 11.29 15.38
C LEU A 58 5.70 12.54 16.23
N THR A 59 6.05 12.52 17.52
CA THR A 59 5.87 13.69 18.41
C THR A 59 6.73 14.87 17.97
N ALA A 60 7.96 14.61 17.49
CA ALA A 60 8.81 15.64 16.93
C ALA A 60 8.23 16.26 15.64
N PHE A 61 7.62 15.42 14.78
CA PHE A 61 6.93 15.86 13.58
C PHE A 61 5.69 16.70 13.92
N LEU A 62 4.87 16.26 14.89
CA LEU A 62 3.65 16.95 15.31
C LEU A 62 3.90 18.35 15.90
N ARG A 63 5.12 18.63 16.36
CA ARG A 63 5.51 19.97 16.84
C ARG A 63 5.81 20.96 15.72
N LEU A 64 5.93 20.51 14.47
CA LEU A 64 6.14 21.42 13.35
C LEU A 64 4.82 22.15 13.04
N PRO A 65 4.82 23.48 12.84
CA PRO A 65 3.59 24.26 12.60
C PRO A 65 2.76 23.74 11.43
N GLU A 66 3.41 23.22 10.39
CA GLU A 66 2.76 22.75 9.16
C GLU A 66 2.34 21.26 9.22
N SER A 67 2.71 20.54 10.29
CA SER A 67 2.44 19.10 10.42
C SER A 67 0.94 18.80 10.51
N TYR A 68 0.18 19.66 11.17
CA TYR A 68 -1.26 19.54 11.30
C TYR A 68 -1.97 19.58 9.95
N GLU A 69 -1.60 20.52 9.07
CA GLU A 69 -2.14 20.62 7.71
C GLU A 69 -1.78 19.39 6.86
N ILE A 70 -0.56 18.88 7.01
CA ILE A 70 -0.12 17.67 6.31
C ILE A 70 -0.94 16.46 6.76
N ILE A 71 -1.16 16.30 8.07
CA ILE A 71 -1.97 15.20 8.62
C ILE A 71 -3.42 15.34 8.18
N LEU A 72 -4.02 16.52 8.28
CA LEU A 72 -5.39 16.76 7.83
C LEU A 72 -5.53 16.45 6.34
N SER A 73 -4.61 16.93 5.50
CA SER A 73 -4.66 16.66 4.05
C SER A 73 -4.45 15.19 3.71
N SER A 74 -3.60 14.48 4.47
CA SER A 74 -3.38 13.03 4.30
C SER A 74 -4.50 12.18 4.89
N ALA A 75 -5.22 12.68 5.90
CA ALA A 75 -6.37 12.01 6.49
C ALA A 75 -7.66 12.17 5.68
N GLN A 76 -7.70 13.08 4.72
CA GLN A 76 -8.85 13.23 3.82
C GLN A 76 -8.86 12.07 2.82
N ILE A 77 -9.78 11.12 3.04
CA ILE A 77 -10.02 10.03 2.10
C ILE A 77 -10.51 10.62 0.78
N THR A 78 -9.70 10.48 -0.27
CA THR A 78 -10.05 10.93 -1.62
C THR A 78 -11.26 10.18 -2.17
N LEU A 79 -11.93 10.73 -3.17
CA LEU A 79 -13.03 10.03 -3.83
C LEU A 79 -12.56 8.73 -4.48
N LYS A 80 -11.37 8.74 -5.08
CA LYS A 80 -10.68 7.54 -5.60
C LYS A 80 -10.57 6.45 -4.54
N GLU A 81 -10.11 6.78 -3.33
CA GLU A 81 -9.97 5.82 -2.23
C GLU A 81 -11.32 5.30 -1.73
N ARG A 82 -12.33 6.16 -1.64
CA ARG A 82 -13.70 5.74 -1.29
C ARG A 82 -14.23 4.72 -2.30
N VAL A 83 -14.11 5.00 -3.58
CA VAL A 83 -14.52 4.10 -4.66
C VAL A 83 -13.71 2.80 -4.61
N TYR A 84 -12.39 2.88 -4.41
CA TYR A 84 -11.52 1.72 -4.27
C TYR A 84 -11.95 0.83 -3.10
N ASN A 85 -12.25 1.40 -1.94
CA ASN A 85 -12.66 0.66 -0.75
C ASN A 85 -14.01 -0.06 -0.95
N ILE A 86 -14.97 0.60 -1.61
CA ILE A 86 -16.26 -0.02 -1.96
C ILE A 86 -16.03 -1.24 -2.86
N ILE A 87 -15.23 -1.13 -3.90
CA ILE A 87 -14.96 -2.23 -4.83
C ILE A 87 -14.19 -3.36 -4.13
N SER A 88 -13.20 -3.00 -3.31
CA SER A 88 -12.34 -3.95 -2.60
C SER A 88 -13.07 -4.73 -1.51
N SER A 89 -14.21 -4.25 -1.00
CA SER A 89 -15.03 -5.00 -0.05
C SER A 89 -15.66 -6.26 -0.67
N SER A 90 -15.90 -6.27 -1.98
CA SER A 90 -16.46 -7.41 -2.72
C SER A 90 -15.86 -7.48 -4.13
N PRO A 91 -14.59 -7.91 -4.28
CA PRO A 91 -13.87 -7.85 -5.54
C PRO A 91 -14.37 -8.84 -6.61
N SER A 92 -15.09 -9.89 -6.21
CA SER A 92 -15.74 -10.82 -7.14
C SER A 92 -17.04 -10.26 -7.74
N ARG A 93 -17.65 -9.25 -7.09
CA ARG A 93 -18.87 -8.62 -7.59
C ARG A 93 -18.57 -7.83 -8.86
N GLN A 94 -19.44 -7.93 -9.84
CA GLN A 94 -19.40 -7.10 -11.04
C GLN A 94 -19.98 -5.71 -10.75
N TRP A 95 -19.14 -4.81 -10.21
CA TRP A 95 -19.55 -3.46 -9.89
C TRP A 95 -19.78 -2.63 -11.16
N LYS A 96 -20.94 -1.99 -11.23
CA LYS A 96 -21.24 -0.96 -12.22
C LYS A 96 -20.98 0.42 -11.64
N LEU A 97 -20.73 1.40 -12.50
CA LEU A 97 -20.57 2.78 -12.07
C LEU A 97 -21.80 3.30 -11.31
N THR A 98 -23.00 2.87 -11.72
CA THR A 98 -24.27 3.18 -11.04
C THR A 98 -24.27 2.70 -9.60
N ASP A 99 -23.89 1.43 -9.36
CA ASP A 99 -23.87 0.82 -8.03
C ASP A 99 -22.98 1.64 -7.07
N VAL A 100 -21.80 2.05 -7.55
CA VAL A 100 -20.86 2.83 -6.74
C VAL A 100 -21.37 4.26 -6.52
N ALA A 101 -21.95 4.87 -7.55
CA ALA A 101 -22.52 6.21 -7.45
C ALA A 101 -23.65 6.26 -6.39
N ASP A 102 -24.50 5.25 -6.36
CA ASP A 102 -25.57 5.09 -5.36
C ASP A 102 -25.00 4.93 -3.95
N HIS A 103 -23.93 4.12 -3.77
CA HIS A 103 -23.27 3.94 -2.47
C HIS A 103 -22.66 5.22 -1.88
N ILE A 104 -22.24 6.16 -2.73
CA ILE A 104 -21.64 7.43 -2.29
C ILE A 104 -22.59 8.63 -2.43
N PHE A 105 -23.86 8.37 -2.76
CA PHE A 105 -24.92 9.37 -2.91
C PHE A 105 -24.58 10.46 -3.95
N MET A 106 -24.07 10.02 -5.12
CA MET A 106 -23.73 10.91 -6.23
C MET A 106 -24.37 10.43 -7.54
N SER A 107 -24.62 11.37 -8.48
CA SER A 107 -24.96 10.97 -9.85
C SER A 107 -23.73 10.38 -10.56
N THR A 108 -23.95 9.48 -11.51
CA THR A 108 -22.86 8.88 -12.32
C THR A 108 -22.04 9.92 -13.07
N SER A 109 -22.67 10.99 -13.54
CA SER A 109 -21.99 12.09 -14.22
C SER A 109 -21.09 12.87 -13.25
N THR A 110 -21.57 13.17 -12.06
CA THR A 110 -20.77 13.83 -11.01
C THR A 110 -19.59 12.96 -10.59
N LEU A 111 -19.81 11.65 -10.40
CA LEU A 111 -18.76 10.71 -10.05
C LEU A 111 -17.67 10.66 -11.12
N LYS A 112 -18.04 10.51 -12.41
CA LYS A 112 -17.09 10.53 -13.53
C LYS A 112 -16.26 11.81 -13.56
N ARG A 113 -16.90 12.97 -13.45
CA ARG A 113 -16.21 14.25 -13.49
C ARG A 113 -15.19 14.39 -12.34
N LYS A 114 -15.62 14.08 -11.11
CA LYS A 114 -14.73 14.18 -9.94
C LYS A 114 -13.57 13.20 -9.99
N LEU A 115 -13.77 11.97 -10.45
CA LEU A 115 -12.67 11.02 -10.66
C LEU A 115 -11.69 11.50 -11.73
N ALA A 116 -12.18 12.11 -12.81
CA ALA A 116 -11.33 12.72 -13.83
C ALA A 116 -10.52 13.90 -13.28
N GLU A 117 -11.09 14.73 -12.39
CA GLU A 117 -10.39 15.80 -11.66
C GLU A 117 -9.26 15.24 -10.78
N GLU A 118 -9.43 14.04 -10.21
CA GLU A 118 -8.40 13.31 -9.47
C GLU A 118 -7.43 12.52 -10.38
N GLY A 119 -7.52 12.69 -11.71
CA GLY A 119 -6.64 12.05 -12.69
C GLY A 119 -6.86 10.54 -12.86
N THR A 120 -8.07 10.05 -12.58
CA THR A 120 -8.40 8.61 -12.66
C THR A 120 -9.77 8.37 -13.28
N SER A 121 -10.10 7.09 -13.52
CA SER A 121 -11.42 6.66 -13.96
C SER A 121 -11.96 5.52 -13.10
N PHE A 122 -13.27 5.31 -13.13
CA PHE A 122 -13.88 4.14 -12.49
C PHE A 122 -13.26 2.82 -12.98
N SER A 123 -12.99 2.70 -14.27
CA SER A 123 -12.40 1.51 -14.87
C SER A 123 -10.99 1.23 -14.34
N ASP A 124 -10.18 2.29 -14.15
CA ASP A 124 -8.82 2.17 -13.61
C ASP A 124 -8.85 1.73 -12.15
N ILE A 125 -9.75 2.31 -11.36
CA ILE A 125 -9.91 1.94 -9.96
C ILE A 125 -10.43 0.51 -9.84
N TYR A 126 -11.41 0.13 -10.66
CA TYR A 126 -11.98 -1.22 -10.69
C TYR A 126 -10.93 -2.27 -11.05
N LEU A 127 -10.14 -2.00 -12.09
CA LEU A 127 -9.01 -2.87 -12.47
C LEU A 127 -7.98 -2.96 -11.33
N SER A 128 -7.59 -1.83 -10.76
CA SER A 128 -6.61 -1.77 -9.67
C SER A 128 -7.05 -2.57 -8.45
N ALA A 129 -8.30 -2.42 -8.00
CA ALA A 129 -8.83 -3.15 -6.85
C ALA A 129 -8.79 -4.67 -7.07
N ARG A 130 -9.23 -5.15 -8.25
CA ARG A 130 -9.20 -6.58 -8.59
C ARG A 130 -7.78 -7.14 -8.73
N MET A 131 -6.87 -6.38 -9.32
CA MET A 131 -5.47 -6.79 -9.50
C MET A 131 -4.71 -6.84 -8.16
N ASN A 132 -4.92 -5.86 -7.29
CA ASN A 132 -4.31 -5.84 -5.96
C ASN A 132 -4.84 -6.99 -5.09
N GLN A 133 -6.13 -7.30 -5.15
CA GLN A 133 -6.69 -8.47 -4.47
C GLN A 133 -6.11 -9.77 -5.04
N ALA A 134 -5.95 -9.89 -6.35
CA ALA A 134 -5.31 -11.04 -6.97
C ALA A 134 -3.86 -11.21 -6.49
N ALA A 135 -3.07 -10.14 -6.48
CA ALA A 135 -1.70 -10.17 -5.98
C ALA A 135 -1.64 -10.60 -4.50
N LYS A 136 -2.56 -10.09 -3.66
CA LYS A 136 -2.67 -10.51 -2.26
C LYS A 136 -2.97 -12.01 -2.13
N LEU A 137 -3.94 -12.53 -2.87
CA LEU A 137 -4.32 -13.95 -2.83
C LEU A 137 -3.19 -14.86 -3.33
N LEU A 138 -2.44 -14.43 -4.37
CA LEU A 138 -1.30 -15.17 -4.91
C LEU A 138 -0.11 -15.21 -3.94
N ARG A 139 0.06 -14.21 -3.08
CA ARG A 139 1.16 -14.16 -2.09
C ARG A 139 0.86 -14.95 -0.82
N ILE A 140 -0.39 -14.95 -0.35
CA ILE A 140 -0.75 -15.49 0.97
C ILE A 140 -0.96 -17.01 0.95
N GLY A 141 -1.23 -17.62 -0.19
CA GLY A 141 -1.61 -19.01 -0.13
C GLY A 141 -1.46 -19.85 -1.39
N ASN A 142 -1.56 -21.16 -1.21
CA ASN A 142 -1.60 -22.21 -2.22
C ASN A 142 -2.83 -22.12 -3.15
N HIS A 143 -3.18 -20.91 -3.60
CA HIS A 143 -4.28 -20.74 -4.54
C HIS A 143 -3.78 -20.93 -5.97
N ASN A 144 -4.43 -21.85 -6.66
CA ASN A 144 -4.19 -21.98 -8.08
C ASN A 144 -4.70 -20.72 -8.82
N VAL A 145 -4.07 -20.36 -9.93
CA VAL A 145 -4.34 -19.14 -10.71
C VAL A 145 -5.81 -19.06 -11.13
N ASN A 146 -6.44 -20.21 -11.46
CA ASN A 146 -7.87 -20.27 -11.82
C ASN A 146 -8.78 -19.87 -10.66
N ALA A 147 -8.50 -20.37 -9.46
CA ALA A 147 -9.28 -20.04 -8.26
C ALA A 147 -9.14 -18.54 -7.91
N VAL A 148 -7.93 -17.96 -8.09
CA VAL A 148 -7.71 -16.53 -7.88
C VAL A 148 -8.47 -15.70 -8.90
N ALA A 149 -8.47 -16.09 -10.18
CA ALA A 149 -9.24 -15.42 -11.24
C ALA A 149 -10.72 -15.34 -10.87
N LEU A 150 -11.34 -16.47 -10.49
CA LEU A 150 -12.73 -16.53 -10.06
C LEU A 150 -13.02 -15.65 -8.83
N LYS A 151 -12.16 -15.74 -7.78
CA LYS A 151 -12.30 -14.91 -6.56
C LYS A 151 -12.17 -13.40 -6.85
N CYS A 152 -11.49 -13.03 -7.94
CA CYS A 152 -11.40 -11.66 -8.40
C CYS A 152 -12.45 -11.29 -9.45
N GLY A 153 -13.45 -12.17 -9.69
CA GLY A 153 -14.59 -11.92 -10.58
C GLY A 153 -14.25 -12.03 -12.07
N TYR A 154 -13.27 -12.84 -12.44
CA TYR A 154 -12.93 -13.14 -13.83
C TYR A 154 -13.49 -14.52 -14.20
N ASP A 155 -14.37 -14.55 -15.20
CA ASP A 155 -14.94 -15.81 -15.73
C ASP A 155 -13.94 -16.57 -16.61
N SER A 156 -12.97 -15.84 -17.21
CA SER A 156 -11.91 -16.39 -18.05
C SER A 156 -10.53 -16.21 -17.41
N THR A 157 -9.88 -17.32 -17.06
CA THR A 157 -8.51 -17.33 -16.54
C THR A 157 -7.52 -16.77 -17.56
N SER A 158 -7.70 -17.07 -18.86
CA SER A 158 -6.82 -16.54 -19.90
C SER A 158 -6.89 -15.01 -19.97
N TYR A 159 -8.09 -14.44 -19.90
CA TYR A 159 -8.27 -12.99 -19.85
C TYR A 159 -7.70 -12.38 -18.56
N PHE A 160 -7.90 -13.05 -17.42
CA PHE A 160 -7.28 -12.63 -16.16
C PHE A 160 -5.75 -12.56 -16.27
N ILE A 161 -5.11 -13.60 -16.82
CA ILE A 161 -3.64 -13.63 -16.99
C ILE A 161 -3.16 -12.47 -17.86
N GLN A 162 -3.88 -12.13 -18.95
CA GLN A 162 -3.56 -11.00 -19.80
C GLN A 162 -3.67 -9.67 -19.02
N CYS A 163 -4.75 -9.46 -18.28
CA CYS A 163 -4.95 -8.27 -17.46
C CYS A 163 -3.87 -8.15 -16.39
N PHE A 164 -3.55 -9.24 -15.70
CA PHE A 164 -2.52 -9.28 -14.65
C PHE A 164 -1.14 -8.94 -15.23
N LYS A 165 -0.78 -9.56 -16.37
CA LYS A 165 0.49 -9.28 -17.06
C LYS A 165 0.57 -7.82 -17.54
N LYS A 166 -0.53 -7.25 -18.05
CA LYS A 166 -0.58 -5.85 -18.46
C LYS A 166 -0.38 -4.91 -17.27
N TYR A 167 -0.99 -5.23 -16.12
CA TYR A 167 -0.96 -4.40 -14.92
C TYR A 167 0.39 -4.49 -14.18
N PHE A 168 0.86 -5.70 -13.85
CA PHE A 168 2.09 -5.94 -13.07
C PHE A 168 3.35 -6.18 -13.92
N LYS A 169 3.24 -6.19 -15.26
CA LYS A 169 4.33 -6.47 -16.19
C LYS A 169 4.94 -7.88 -16.04
N THR A 170 4.28 -8.75 -15.29
CA THR A 170 4.69 -10.15 -15.05
C THR A 170 3.47 -11.08 -15.03
N THR A 171 3.67 -12.37 -15.28
CA THR A 171 2.57 -13.35 -15.20
C THR A 171 2.27 -13.73 -13.75
N PRO A 172 1.05 -14.19 -13.41
CA PRO A 172 0.71 -14.67 -12.08
C PRO A 172 1.67 -15.76 -11.57
N SER A 173 2.04 -16.72 -12.42
CA SER A 173 2.96 -17.80 -12.06
C SER A 173 4.38 -17.31 -11.74
N THR A 174 4.88 -16.34 -12.51
CA THR A 174 6.18 -15.71 -12.25
C THR A 174 6.11 -14.87 -10.99
N PHE A 175 5.00 -14.15 -10.76
CA PHE A 175 4.78 -13.36 -9.57
C PHE A 175 4.82 -14.20 -8.28
N ILE A 176 4.20 -15.40 -8.29
CA ILE A 176 4.25 -16.34 -7.16
C ILE A 176 5.70 -16.79 -6.88
N LYS A 177 6.46 -17.12 -7.94
CA LYS A 177 7.87 -17.53 -7.77
C LYS A 177 8.72 -16.44 -7.13
N MET A 178 8.52 -15.18 -7.54
CA MET A 178 9.25 -14.02 -6.97
C MET A 178 8.86 -13.72 -5.52
N ALA A 179 7.64 -14.06 -5.11
CA ALA A 179 7.16 -13.80 -3.75
C ALA A 179 7.60 -14.88 -2.74
N ASN A 180 8.04 -16.06 -3.22
CA ASN A 180 8.45 -17.19 -2.39
C ASN A 180 9.99 -17.28 -2.25
N HIS A 181 10.73 -16.34 -2.84
CA HIS A 181 12.17 -16.12 -2.67
C HIS A 181 12.43 -14.88 -1.82
#